data_bd4df3203fdd21078208662751c3ed63
#
_entry.id   bd4df3203fdd21078208662751c3ed63
#
_cell.length_a   1.000
_cell.length_b   1.000
_cell.length_c   1.000
_cell.angle_alpha   90.00
_cell.angle_beta   90.00
_cell.angle_gamma   90.00
#
_symmetry.space_group_name_H-M   'P 1'
#
loop_
_entity.id
_entity.type
_entity.pdbx_description
1 polymer ?
#
loop_
_entity_poly.entity_id
_entity_poly.type
_entity_poly.pdbx_seq_one_letter_code
_entity_poly.pdbx_strand_id
1 'polypeptide(L)'
;MELKPTGEEGILLIKALCGLGRMVSNVNIPNTDGQISNLPVDEVVETNAIFDRNSIRPIMAGSLPQPVLDLIMPHVRVHDKTMRAALSPDLELVVEAFLEDPNVKAKKPSEKDVRSLVIDMLKGTKAYLPKEWEHWI
;
A
#
# COMPACT_ATOMS: atom_id res chain seq x y z
N MET A 1 19.57 -28.21 -15.77
CA MET A 1 18.58 -27.11 -15.71
C MET A 1 19.16 -25.95 -16.49
N GLU A 2 18.55 -25.54 -17.60
CA GLU A 2 19.05 -24.46 -18.44
C GLU A 2 18.58 -23.12 -17.80
N LEU A 3 19.53 -22.22 -17.52
CA LEU A 3 19.23 -20.90 -16.99
C LEU A 3 18.71 -20.03 -18.14
N LYS A 4 17.47 -19.56 -18.02
CA LYS A 4 16.86 -18.62 -18.98
C LYS A 4 16.65 -17.26 -18.31
N PRO A 5 16.85 -16.13 -19.04
CA PRO A 5 16.48 -14.81 -18.53
C PRO A 5 14.99 -14.77 -18.19
N THR A 6 14.64 -14.21 -17.05
CA THR A 6 13.24 -14.10 -16.58
C THR A 6 12.47 -12.97 -17.25
N GLY A 7 13.16 -12.03 -17.88
CA GLY A 7 12.57 -10.79 -18.41
C GLY A 7 12.36 -9.70 -17.34
N GLU A 8 12.71 -9.96 -16.08
CA GLU A 8 12.63 -8.96 -15.01
C GLU A 8 13.70 -7.88 -15.15
N GLU A 9 13.32 -6.65 -14.83
CA GLU A 9 14.13 -5.46 -15.06
C GLU A 9 15.13 -5.14 -13.94
N GLY A 10 15.17 -5.90 -12.85
CA GLY A 10 15.96 -5.61 -11.65
C GLY A 10 17.44 -5.31 -11.93
N ILE A 11 18.10 -6.10 -12.78
CA ILE A 11 19.49 -5.86 -13.15
C ILE A 11 19.66 -4.57 -13.98
N LEU A 12 18.69 -4.25 -14.84
CA LEU A 12 18.71 -3.03 -15.65
C LEU A 12 18.50 -1.79 -14.78
N LEU A 13 17.61 -1.87 -13.77
CA LEU A 13 17.40 -0.81 -12.78
C LEU A 13 18.67 -0.56 -11.96
N ILE A 14 19.34 -1.64 -11.47
CA ILE A 14 20.62 -1.53 -10.75
C ILE A 14 21.67 -0.84 -11.63
N LYS A 15 21.80 -1.25 -12.90
CA LYS A 15 22.73 -0.60 -13.85
C LYS A 15 22.46 0.87 -14.01
N ALA A 16 21.18 1.26 -14.17
CA ALA A 16 20.79 2.67 -14.28
C ALA A 16 21.18 3.47 -13.04
N LEU A 17 20.87 2.95 -11.84
CA LEU A 17 21.23 3.59 -10.57
C LEU A 17 22.76 3.68 -10.34
N CYS A 18 23.52 2.74 -10.87
CA CYS A 18 25.00 2.81 -10.89
C CYS A 18 25.54 3.76 -11.97
N GLY A 19 24.70 4.39 -12.78
CA GLY A 19 25.10 5.31 -13.84
C GLY A 19 25.65 4.61 -15.10
N LEU A 20 25.31 3.35 -15.30
CA LEU A 20 25.67 2.56 -16.47
C LEU A 20 24.60 2.59 -17.57
N GLY A 21 23.75 3.62 -17.54
CA GLY A 21 22.67 3.85 -18.48
C GLY A 21 21.55 4.62 -17.82
N ARG A 22 20.46 4.80 -18.56
CA ARG A 22 19.20 5.42 -18.11
C ARG A 22 18.06 4.49 -18.46
N MET A 23 17.05 4.41 -17.62
CA MET A 23 15.89 3.57 -17.85
C MET A 23 14.61 4.27 -17.41
N VAL A 24 13.51 3.99 -18.09
CA VAL A 24 12.16 4.34 -17.63
C VAL A 24 11.46 3.03 -17.29
N SER A 25 10.96 2.91 -16.07
CA SER A 25 10.21 1.74 -15.62
C SER A 25 9.24 2.11 -14.51
N ASN A 26 8.37 1.17 -14.14
CA ASN A 26 7.44 1.33 -13.03
C ASN A 26 8.17 1.32 -11.70
N VAL A 27 7.63 2.07 -10.75
CA VAL A 27 8.11 2.12 -9.39
C VAL A 27 6.96 2.37 -8.41
N ASN A 28 7.02 1.71 -7.27
CA ASN A 28 6.16 2.00 -6.12
C ASN A 28 6.87 3.00 -5.22
N ILE A 29 6.41 4.23 -5.21
CA ILE A 29 6.97 5.31 -4.40
C ILE A 29 5.86 6.20 -3.84
N PRO A 30 6.11 6.94 -2.73
CA PRO A 30 5.15 7.91 -2.23
C PRO A 30 4.78 8.96 -3.29
N ASN A 31 3.52 9.36 -3.31
CA ASN A 31 2.98 10.40 -4.19
C ASN A 31 3.41 11.81 -3.76
N THR A 32 4.61 11.95 -3.20
CA THR A 32 5.12 13.18 -2.56
C THR A 32 5.19 14.35 -3.55
N ASP A 33 5.52 14.07 -4.81
CA ASP A 33 5.59 15.07 -5.86
C ASP A 33 4.24 15.28 -6.57
N GLY A 34 3.16 14.59 -6.13
CA GLY A 34 1.83 14.68 -6.73
C GLY A 34 1.78 14.09 -8.12
N GLN A 35 2.56 13.03 -8.40
CA GLN A 35 2.59 12.38 -9.72
C GLN A 35 1.22 11.88 -10.15
N ILE A 36 0.35 11.51 -9.20
CA ILE A 36 -1.10 11.34 -9.40
C ILE A 36 -1.80 12.44 -8.61
N SER A 37 -2.24 13.49 -9.29
CA SER A 37 -2.60 14.78 -8.69
C SER A 37 -3.85 14.76 -7.80
N ASN A 38 -4.71 13.76 -7.92
CA ASN A 38 -5.94 13.60 -7.14
C ASN A 38 -5.92 12.42 -6.16
N LEU A 39 -4.73 11.88 -5.85
CA LEU A 39 -4.49 10.99 -4.73
C LEU A 39 -3.73 11.72 -3.61
N PRO A 40 -3.83 11.25 -2.35
CA PRO A 40 -3.08 11.83 -1.23
C PRO A 40 -1.57 11.83 -1.48
N VAL A 41 -0.88 12.87 -0.96
CA VAL A 41 0.55 13.11 -1.19
C VAL A 41 1.43 11.97 -0.64
N ASP A 42 1.06 11.40 0.50
CA ASP A 42 1.87 10.38 1.18
C ASP A 42 1.49 8.94 0.81
N GLU A 43 0.49 8.76 -0.06
CA GLU A 43 0.08 7.44 -0.51
C GLU A 43 1.13 6.83 -1.43
N VAL A 44 1.43 5.55 -1.27
CA VAL A 44 2.34 4.84 -2.20
C VAL A 44 1.59 4.50 -3.47
N VAL A 45 2.11 4.96 -4.58
CA VAL A 45 1.51 4.76 -5.90
C VAL A 45 2.50 4.10 -6.85
N GLU A 46 1.99 3.30 -7.79
CA GLU A 46 2.78 2.75 -8.87
C GLU A 46 2.68 3.67 -10.09
N THR A 47 3.81 4.27 -10.45
CA THR A 47 3.93 5.15 -11.62
C THR A 47 5.23 4.88 -12.36
N ASN A 48 5.33 5.36 -13.60
CA ASN A 48 6.60 5.38 -14.29
C ASN A 48 7.56 6.37 -13.65
N ALA A 49 8.83 6.01 -13.60
CA ALA A 49 9.90 6.91 -13.21
C ALA A 49 11.12 6.78 -14.12
N ILE A 50 11.92 7.81 -14.14
CA ILE A 50 13.23 7.82 -14.79
C ILE A 50 14.26 7.41 -13.75
N PHE A 51 14.94 6.30 -14.02
CA PHE A 51 16.08 5.81 -13.23
C PHE A 51 17.37 6.29 -13.90
N ASP A 52 18.22 6.95 -13.13
CA ASP A 52 19.50 7.51 -13.52
C ASP A 52 20.48 7.39 -12.36
N ARG A 53 21.75 7.75 -12.51
CA ARG A 53 22.76 7.65 -11.44
C ARG A 53 22.26 8.27 -10.12
N ASN A 54 22.10 7.40 -9.10
CA ASN A 54 21.65 7.78 -7.75
C ASN A 54 20.31 8.57 -7.73
N SER A 55 19.45 8.39 -8.74
CA SER A 55 18.22 9.16 -8.89
C SER A 55 17.07 8.32 -9.39
N ILE A 56 15.91 8.48 -8.75
CA ILE A 56 14.62 7.97 -9.22
C ILE A 56 13.69 9.20 -9.28
N ARG A 57 13.25 9.53 -10.48
CA ARG A 57 12.40 10.71 -10.71
C ARG A 57 11.06 10.28 -11.26
N PRO A 58 9.96 10.40 -10.46
CA PRO A 58 8.63 10.08 -10.93
C PRO A 58 8.25 10.88 -12.18
N ILE A 59 7.46 10.25 -13.03
CA ILE A 59 6.85 10.92 -14.19
C ILE A 59 5.42 11.28 -13.80
N MET A 60 5.04 12.55 -14.02
CA MET A 60 3.69 13.04 -13.74
C MET A 60 2.68 12.30 -14.60
N ALA A 61 1.74 11.59 -13.94
CA ALA A 61 0.68 10.84 -14.59
C ALA A 61 -0.63 11.67 -14.74
N GLY A 62 -0.75 12.77 -13.99
CA GLY A 62 -1.95 13.61 -13.96
C GLY A 62 -3.05 13.08 -13.05
N SER A 63 -4.30 13.39 -13.32
CA SER A 63 -5.46 12.99 -12.52
C SER A 63 -6.03 11.67 -12.98
N LEU A 64 -6.43 10.81 -12.05
CA LEU A 64 -7.26 9.65 -12.36
C LEU A 64 -8.67 10.10 -12.77
N PRO A 65 -9.29 9.46 -13.78
CA PRO A 65 -10.70 9.64 -14.06
C PRO A 65 -11.57 9.31 -12.84
N GLN A 66 -12.66 10.06 -12.62
CA GLN A 66 -13.51 9.90 -11.44
C GLN A 66 -13.96 8.44 -11.18
N PRO A 67 -14.40 7.65 -12.17
CA PRO A 67 -14.79 6.26 -11.92
C PRO A 67 -13.64 5.38 -11.40
N VAL A 68 -12.39 5.66 -11.79
CA VAL A 68 -11.20 4.95 -11.31
C VAL A 68 -10.87 5.39 -9.90
N LEU A 69 -10.93 6.70 -9.63
CA LEU A 69 -10.72 7.26 -8.30
C LEU A 69 -11.71 6.69 -7.28
N ASP A 70 -12.98 6.56 -7.64
CA ASP A 70 -14.03 6.00 -6.79
C ASP A 70 -13.76 4.54 -6.40
N LEU A 71 -13.08 3.78 -7.28
CA LEU A 71 -12.66 2.41 -6.99
C LEU A 71 -11.43 2.34 -6.08
N ILE A 72 -10.49 3.27 -6.24
CA ILE A 72 -9.20 3.25 -5.52
C ILE A 72 -9.32 3.88 -4.12
N MET A 73 -10.03 4.99 -3.98
CA MET A 73 -10.11 5.74 -2.71
C MET A 73 -10.57 4.93 -1.49
N PRO A 74 -11.50 3.95 -1.59
CA PRO A 74 -11.79 3.09 -0.46
C PRO A 74 -10.57 2.31 0.04
N HIS A 75 -9.75 1.79 -0.86
CA HIS A 75 -8.51 1.06 -0.51
C HIS A 75 -7.47 1.98 0.13
N VAL A 76 -7.29 3.19 -0.41
CA VAL A 76 -6.41 4.22 0.18
C VAL A 76 -6.77 4.49 1.65
N ARG A 77 -8.07 4.68 1.95
CA ARG A 77 -8.54 4.90 3.33
C ARG A 77 -8.31 3.70 4.25
N VAL A 78 -8.50 2.48 3.74
CA VAL A 78 -8.25 1.25 4.48
C VAL A 78 -6.76 1.09 4.78
N HIS A 79 -5.88 1.38 3.80
CA HIS A 79 -4.43 1.34 3.99
C HIS A 79 -3.96 2.36 5.04
N ASP A 80 -4.43 3.61 4.99
CA ASP A 80 -4.10 4.63 5.99
C ASP A 80 -4.49 4.18 7.41
N LYS A 81 -5.73 3.70 7.59
CA LYS A 81 -6.19 3.20 8.90
C LYS A 81 -5.37 2.01 9.38
N THR A 82 -5.06 1.07 8.50
CA THR A 82 -4.25 -0.11 8.82
C THR A 82 -2.85 0.29 9.25
N MET A 83 -2.21 1.19 8.52
CA MET A 83 -0.89 1.71 8.85
C MET A 83 -0.89 2.43 10.20
N ARG A 84 -1.85 3.31 10.44
CA ARG A 84 -1.98 4.06 11.70
C ARG A 84 -2.21 3.13 12.88
N ALA A 85 -3.10 2.14 12.73
CA ALA A 85 -3.35 1.12 13.76
C ALA A 85 -2.11 0.27 14.05
N ALA A 86 -1.28 -0.03 13.05
CA ALA A 86 -0.05 -0.79 13.23
C ALA A 86 1.03 0.01 13.97
N LEU A 87 1.15 1.31 13.68
CA LEU A 87 2.13 2.22 14.31
C LEU A 87 1.72 2.67 15.71
N SER A 88 0.42 2.77 15.96
CA SER A 88 -0.16 3.13 17.26
C SER A 88 -1.34 2.21 17.53
N PRO A 89 -1.14 1.10 18.27
CA PRO A 89 -2.13 0.05 18.46
C PRO A 89 -3.50 0.60 18.84
N ASP A 90 -4.46 0.49 17.93
CA ASP A 90 -5.82 1.00 18.07
C ASP A 90 -6.83 0.03 17.46
N LEU A 91 -7.58 -0.65 18.32
CA LEU A 91 -8.59 -1.64 17.93
C LEU A 91 -9.71 -1.00 17.09
N GLU A 92 -10.10 0.23 17.42
CA GLU A 92 -11.19 0.91 16.72
C GLU A 92 -10.81 1.19 15.27
N LEU A 93 -9.58 1.65 15.02
CA LEU A 93 -9.07 1.84 13.67
C LEU A 93 -9.01 0.53 12.87
N VAL A 94 -8.68 -0.60 13.52
CA VAL A 94 -8.70 -1.91 12.83
C VAL A 94 -10.13 -2.28 12.46
N VAL A 95 -11.08 -2.17 13.39
CA VAL A 95 -12.50 -2.46 13.13
C VAL A 95 -13.05 -1.58 12.01
N GLU A 96 -12.76 -0.28 12.05
CA GLU A 96 -13.15 0.66 11.00
C GLU A 96 -12.54 0.31 9.63
N ALA A 97 -11.24 -0.08 9.59
CA ALA A 97 -10.59 -0.50 8.37
C ALA A 97 -11.30 -1.72 7.75
N PHE A 98 -11.67 -2.72 8.58
CA PHE A 98 -12.44 -3.86 8.11
C PHE A 98 -13.84 -3.48 7.60
N LEU A 99 -14.55 -2.58 8.30
CA LEU A 99 -15.89 -2.14 7.88
C LEU A 99 -15.87 -1.31 6.59
N GLU A 100 -14.79 -0.61 6.34
CA GLU A 100 -14.60 0.18 5.11
C GLU A 100 -14.05 -0.63 3.94
N ASP A 101 -13.42 -1.78 4.19
CA ASP A 101 -12.89 -2.64 3.12
C ASP A 101 -14.02 -3.05 2.16
N PRO A 102 -13.87 -2.81 0.84
CA PRO A 102 -14.92 -3.09 -0.13
C PRO A 102 -15.38 -4.55 -0.14
N ASN A 103 -14.49 -5.50 0.11
CA ASN A 103 -14.83 -6.93 0.12
C ASN A 103 -15.63 -7.30 1.37
N VAL A 104 -15.26 -6.74 2.52
CA VAL A 104 -15.99 -6.92 3.78
C VAL A 104 -17.36 -6.24 3.69
N LYS A 105 -17.38 -4.98 3.26
CA LYS A 105 -18.60 -4.18 3.09
C LYS A 105 -19.63 -4.85 2.17
N ALA A 106 -19.18 -5.53 1.10
CA ALA A 106 -20.05 -6.27 0.19
C ALA A 106 -20.80 -7.42 0.88
N LYS A 107 -20.27 -7.96 2.00
CA LYS A 107 -20.90 -9.02 2.79
C LYS A 107 -21.91 -8.49 3.81
N LYS A 108 -21.96 -7.16 4.03
CA LYS A 108 -22.85 -6.48 4.99
C LYS A 108 -22.80 -7.07 6.42
N PRO A 109 -21.63 -7.35 7.00
CA PRO A 109 -21.55 -7.87 8.36
C PRO A 109 -22.02 -6.81 9.37
N SER A 110 -22.45 -7.26 10.56
CA SER A 110 -22.64 -6.32 11.67
C SER A 110 -21.29 -5.87 12.22
N GLU A 111 -21.23 -4.66 12.79
CA GLU A 111 -20.01 -4.18 13.47
C GLU A 111 -19.57 -5.16 14.56
N LYS A 112 -20.54 -5.75 15.30
CA LYS A 112 -20.26 -6.74 16.33
C LYS A 112 -19.51 -7.97 15.77
N ASP A 113 -19.92 -8.47 14.61
CA ASP A 113 -19.27 -9.63 13.98
C ASP A 113 -17.87 -9.28 13.51
N VAL A 114 -17.68 -8.10 12.93
CA VAL A 114 -16.36 -7.61 12.51
C VAL A 114 -15.44 -7.45 13.73
N ARG A 115 -15.90 -6.84 14.80
CA ARG A 115 -15.14 -6.67 16.05
C ARG A 115 -14.73 -8.02 16.64
N SER A 116 -15.65 -8.98 16.67
CA SER A 116 -15.34 -10.34 17.14
C SER A 116 -14.27 -11.01 16.30
N LEU A 117 -14.40 -10.93 14.96
CA LEU A 117 -13.40 -11.44 14.02
C LEU A 117 -12.02 -10.80 14.24
N VAL A 118 -11.96 -9.48 14.36
CA VAL A 118 -10.71 -8.75 14.58
C VAL A 118 -10.03 -9.22 15.88
N ILE A 119 -10.80 -9.31 16.98
CA ILE A 119 -10.27 -9.80 18.26
C ILE A 119 -9.74 -11.23 18.15
N ASP A 120 -10.45 -12.11 17.46
CA ASP A 120 -10.03 -13.50 17.27
C ASP A 120 -8.77 -13.60 16.40
N MET A 121 -8.65 -12.73 15.36
CA MET A 121 -7.44 -12.64 14.55
C MET A 121 -6.24 -12.14 15.36
N LEU A 122 -6.42 -11.09 16.17
CA LEU A 122 -5.37 -10.57 17.06
C LEU A 122 -4.90 -11.64 18.05
N LYS A 123 -5.82 -12.38 18.68
CA LYS A 123 -5.50 -13.51 19.55
C LYS A 123 -4.70 -14.59 18.83
N GLY A 124 -5.14 -14.97 17.62
CA GLY A 124 -4.47 -15.99 16.81
C GLY A 124 -3.07 -15.60 16.36
N THR A 125 -2.79 -14.29 16.23
CA THR A 125 -1.51 -13.75 15.78
C THR A 125 -0.68 -13.12 16.92
N LYS A 126 -1.11 -13.23 18.17
CA LYS A 126 -0.49 -12.59 19.35
C LYS A 126 1.03 -12.74 19.40
N ALA A 127 1.56 -13.92 19.04
CA ALA A 127 3.00 -14.19 19.06
C ALA A 127 3.83 -13.28 18.12
N TYR A 128 3.19 -12.64 17.16
CA TYR A 128 3.83 -11.78 16.16
C TYR A 128 3.52 -10.30 16.35
N LEU A 129 2.67 -9.96 17.34
CA LEU A 129 2.27 -8.59 17.62
C LEU A 129 3.17 -7.95 18.68
N PRO A 130 3.41 -6.64 18.60
CA PRO A 130 4.00 -5.87 19.69
C PRO A 130 3.19 -6.01 20.99
N LYS A 131 3.87 -5.88 22.14
CA LYS A 131 3.22 -6.03 23.46
C LYS A 131 2.08 -5.03 23.72
N GLU A 132 2.13 -3.91 23.08
CA GLU A 132 1.12 -2.85 23.15
C GLU A 132 -0.27 -3.33 22.72
N TRP A 133 -0.33 -4.40 21.92
CA TRP A 133 -1.61 -5.01 21.53
C TRP A 133 -2.22 -5.91 22.61
N GLU A 134 -1.47 -6.30 23.66
CA GLU A 134 -1.93 -7.26 24.65
C GLU A 134 -3.16 -6.79 25.44
N HIS A 135 -3.38 -5.49 25.58
CA HIS A 135 -4.54 -4.96 26.30
C HIS A 135 -5.87 -5.04 25.51
N TRP A 136 -5.80 -5.38 24.20
CA TRP A 136 -6.97 -5.54 23.34
C TRP A 136 -7.41 -7.01 23.15
N ILE A 137 -6.65 -7.97 23.65
CA ILE A 137 -6.83 -9.41 23.40
C ILE A 137 -6.98 -10.25 24.66
#